data_a5fa8eac18694711abb1b861f093c6d1
#
_entry.id   a5fa8eac18694711abb1b861f093c6d1
#
_cell.length_a   1.000
_cell.length_b   1.000
_cell.length_c   1.000
_cell.angle_alpha   90.00
_cell.angle_beta   90.00
_cell.angle_gamma   90.00
#
_symmetry.space_group_name_H-M   'P 1'
#
loop_
_entity.id
_entity.type
_entity.pdbx_description
1 polymer ?
#
loop_
_entity_poly.entity_id
_entity_poly.type
_entity_poly.pdbx_seq_one_letter_code
_entity_poly.pdbx_strand_id
1 'polypeptide(L)'
;MKKLAAIATAVGLALFSLTGCAQSGVKTSAEATPENPMVLTLAHGLSETHTVHIAMTEFAEKVKERTDGRIQIQIFPNGQLGSENENMEQLMSGVISMTKVSAPGLATYNESYHAFGLPY
;
A
#
# COMPACT_ATOMS: atom_id res chain seq x y z
N MET A 1 -61.18 13.10 46.43
CA MET A 1 -61.72 12.52 45.20
C MET A 1 -60.84 12.86 44.08
N LYS A 2 -59.91 12.00 43.85
CA LYS A 2 -59.89 10.97 42.82
C LYS A 2 -59.53 11.55 41.46
N LYS A 3 -58.29 11.13 41.01
CA LYS A 3 -57.97 10.85 39.66
C LYS A 3 -57.69 12.04 38.74
N LEU A 4 -56.40 12.24 38.51
CA LEU A 4 -55.83 12.43 37.18
C LEU A 4 -54.32 12.60 37.33
N ALA A 5 -53.69 11.51 37.76
CA ALA A 5 -52.27 11.28 37.58
C ALA A 5 -52.20 10.16 36.57
N ALA A 6 -51.65 10.41 35.45
CA ALA A 6 -51.10 9.49 34.45
C ALA A 6 -51.42 10.05 33.06
N ILE A 7 -50.43 10.50 32.42
CA ILE A 7 -50.14 10.46 30.97
C ILE A 7 -49.09 11.56 30.71
N ALA A 8 -47.86 11.30 31.11
CA ALA A 8 -46.75 12.12 30.70
C ALA A 8 -45.43 11.26 30.65
N THR A 9 -45.56 10.05 30.19
CA THR A 9 -44.39 9.13 30.05
C THR A 9 -44.53 8.32 28.79
N ALA A 10 -44.47 8.93 27.64
CA ALA A 10 -44.36 8.19 26.40
C ALA A 10 -43.98 9.05 25.17
N VAL A 11 -43.09 10.02 25.25
CA VAL A 11 -42.48 10.61 24.04
C VAL A 11 -41.02 10.99 24.31
N GLY A 12 -40.25 10.04 24.70
CA GLY A 12 -38.84 10.26 25.00
C GLY A 12 -37.90 9.24 24.39
N LEU A 13 -38.34 8.53 23.37
CA LEU A 13 -37.54 7.41 22.87
C LEU A 13 -37.60 7.29 21.35
N ALA A 14 -37.18 8.26 20.62
CA ALA A 14 -36.96 8.11 19.17
C ALA A 14 -36.01 9.16 18.58
N LEU A 15 -34.89 9.44 19.22
CA LEU A 15 -33.80 10.16 18.59
C LEU A 15 -32.47 9.45 18.88
N PHE A 16 -32.45 8.14 18.70
CA PHE A 16 -31.18 7.45 18.41
C PHE A 16 -30.84 7.78 16.97
N SER A 17 -30.25 8.95 16.79
CA SER A 17 -29.66 9.41 15.56
C SER A 17 -28.64 8.36 15.10
N LEU A 18 -28.88 7.84 13.92
CA LEU A 18 -27.93 7.15 13.06
C LEU A 18 -26.72 8.07 12.76
N THR A 19 -25.87 8.26 13.70
CA THR A 19 -24.49 8.77 13.48
C THR A 19 -23.54 7.59 13.31
N GLY A 20 -23.93 6.66 12.46
CA GLY A 20 -23.08 5.56 12.04
C GLY A 20 -22.73 5.73 10.57
N CYS A 21 -21.44 5.68 10.25
CA CYS A 21 -20.87 5.56 8.92
C CYS A 21 -20.84 6.80 8.02
N ALA A 22 -20.23 7.86 8.48
CA ALA A 22 -19.67 8.86 7.58
C ALA A 22 -18.19 9.04 7.88
N GLN A 23 -17.44 7.96 7.83
CA GLN A 23 -15.96 8.02 7.88
C GLN A 23 -15.33 6.97 6.99
N SER A 24 -15.91 6.80 5.80
CA SER A 24 -15.10 6.46 4.64
C SER A 24 -14.51 7.77 4.10
N GLY A 25 -13.85 8.50 4.97
CA GLY A 25 -12.92 9.51 4.54
C GLY A 25 -11.88 8.79 3.73
N VAL A 26 -11.90 8.95 2.41
CA VAL A 26 -10.69 8.95 1.61
C VAL A 26 -9.68 9.66 2.48
N LYS A 27 -8.70 8.94 3.02
CA LYS A 27 -7.54 9.55 3.64
C LYS A 27 -6.92 10.39 2.54
N THR A 28 -7.30 11.65 2.48
CA THR A 28 -6.54 12.68 1.80
C THR A 28 -5.14 12.41 2.28
N SER A 29 -4.23 12.12 1.37
CA SER A 29 -2.86 11.73 1.63
C SER A 29 -2.33 12.66 2.72
N ALA A 30 -2.25 12.18 3.95
CA ALA A 30 -1.58 12.92 5.00
C ALA A 30 -0.20 13.20 4.43
N GLU A 31 0.17 14.46 4.33
CA GLU A 31 1.46 14.85 3.77
C GLU A 31 2.53 14.09 4.55
N ALA A 32 3.33 13.30 3.85
CA ALA A 32 4.34 12.48 4.49
C ALA A 32 5.38 13.38 5.16
N THR A 33 5.64 13.15 6.45
CA THR A 33 6.62 13.89 7.24
C THR A 33 7.74 12.96 7.69
N PRO A 34 8.90 13.49 8.10
CA PRO A 34 9.98 12.67 8.64
C PRO A 34 9.57 11.83 9.86
N GLU A 35 8.64 12.33 10.68
CA GLU A 35 8.11 11.64 11.86
C GLU A 35 7.03 10.61 11.50
N ASN A 36 6.39 10.78 10.36
CA ASN A 36 5.38 9.87 9.82
C ASN A 36 5.61 9.66 8.32
N PRO A 37 6.65 8.93 7.94
CA PRO A 37 7.03 8.76 6.54
C PRO A 37 6.05 7.89 5.77
N MET A 38 5.95 8.14 4.47
CA MET A 38 5.35 7.20 3.54
C MET A 38 6.31 6.03 3.35
N VAL A 39 5.90 4.83 3.72
CA VAL A 39 6.70 3.62 3.53
C VAL A 39 6.24 2.90 2.27
N LEU A 40 7.15 2.72 1.33
CA LEU A 40 6.95 1.98 0.09
C LEU A 40 7.62 0.60 0.19
N THR A 41 6.90 -0.44 -0.18
CA THR A 41 7.41 -1.81 -0.20
C THR A 41 8.01 -2.14 -1.55
N LEU A 42 9.25 -2.66 -1.57
CA LEU A 42 9.92 -3.17 -2.76
C LEU A 42 10.29 -4.65 -2.56
N ALA A 43 9.74 -5.53 -3.40
CA ALA A 43 9.97 -6.96 -3.33
C ALA A 43 10.82 -7.46 -4.50
N HIS A 44 11.69 -8.47 -4.26
CA HIS A 44 12.42 -9.16 -5.32
C HIS A 44 12.94 -10.53 -4.88
N GLY A 45 13.22 -11.41 -5.85
CA GLY A 45 13.70 -12.76 -5.60
C GLY A 45 15.24 -12.93 -5.52
N LEU A 46 16.01 -11.83 -5.64
CA LEU A 46 17.48 -11.89 -5.66
C LEU A 46 18.06 -11.90 -4.26
N SER A 47 19.27 -12.46 -4.10
CA SER A 47 19.99 -12.43 -2.83
C SER A 47 20.47 -11.01 -2.47
N GLU A 48 20.72 -10.78 -1.19
CA GLU A 48 21.25 -9.51 -0.68
C GLU A 48 22.65 -9.16 -1.18
N THR A 49 23.42 -10.17 -1.60
CA THR A 49 24.75 -9.98 -2.20
C THR A 49 24.71 -9.68 -3.70
N HIS A 50 23.54 -9.77 -4.32
CA HIS A 50 23.40 -9.52 -5.75
C HIS A 50 23.52 -8.02 -6.06
N THR A 51 24.26 -7.68 -7.13
CA THR A 51 24.53 -6.28 -7.53
C THR A 51 23.26 -5.45 -7.71
N VAL A 52 22.17 -6.07 -8.19
CA VAL A 52 20.86 -5.40 -8.34
C VAL A 52 20.26 -5.07 -6.97
N HIS A 53 20.39 -5.94 -5.96
CA HIS A 53 19.94 -5.62 -4.60
C HIS A 53 20.72 -4.44 -4.02
N ILE A 54 22.06 -4.45 -4.20
CA ILE A 54 22.91 -3.34 -3.74
C ILE A 54 22.46 -2.02 -4.37
N ALA A 55 22.21 -2.00 -5.68
CA ALA A 55 21.72 -0.83 -6.38
C ALA A 55 20.32 -0.36 -5.88
N MET A 56 19.44 -1.29 -5.53
CA MET A 56 18.14 -0.97 -4.94
C MET A 56 18.27 -0.39 -3.53
N THR A 57 19.23 -0.86 -2.76
CA THR A 57 19.52 -0.31 -1.42
C THR A 57 20.03 1.12 -1.53
N GLU A 58 20.99 1.38 -2.44
CA GLU A 58 21.44 2.75 -2.72
C GLU A 58 20.31 3.66 -3.22
N PHE A 59 19.42 3.13 -4.04
CA PHE A 59 18.24 3.86 -4.49
C PHE A 59 17.34 4.22 -3.32
N ALA A 60 17.05 3.28 -2.41
CA ALA A 60 16.24 3.51 -1.22
C ALA A 60 16.83 4.59 -0.31
N GLU A 61 18.16 4.55 -0.09
CA GLU A 61 18.87 5.55 0.68
C GLU A 61 18.81 6.93 0.05
N LYS A 62 19.03 7.04 -1.27
CA LYS A 62 18.93 8.31 -2.00
C LYS A 62 17.52 8.89 -2.00
N VAL A 63 16.48 8.05 -2.07
CA VAL A 63 15.09 8.51 -1.95
C VAL A 63 14.85 9.08 -0.56
N LYS A 64 15.26 8.37 0.48
CA LYS A 64 15.13 8.84 1.87
C LYS A 64 15.86 10.17 2.07
N GLU A 65 17.10 10.30 1.60
CA GLU A 65 17.89 11.52 1.69
C GLU A 65 17.23 12.69 0.95
N ARG A 66 16.83 12.50 -0.32
CA ARG A 66 16.24 13.56 -1.16
C ARG A 66 14.85 14.01 -0.72
N THR A 67 14.20 13.20 0.08
CA THR A 67 12.87 13.51 0.63
C THR A 67 12.93 13.95 2.10
N ASP A 68 14.13 14.18 2.63
CA ASP A 68 14.33 14.49 4.06
C ASP A 68 13.67 13.47 4.98
N GLY A 69 13.68 12.18 4.59
CA GLY A 69 13.07 11.07 5.32
C GLY A 69 11.56 10.93 5.18
N ARG A 70 10.89 11.75 4.39
CA ARG A 70 9.44 11.69 4.17
C ARG A 70 9.00 10.46 3.41
N ILE A 71 9.89 9.90 2.54
CA ILE A 71 9.65 8.65 1.83
C ILE A 71 10.72 7.65 2.21
N GLN A 72 10.31 6.46 2.59
CA GLN A 72 11.20 5.35 2.92
C GLN A 72 10.82 4.13 2.10
N ILE A 73 11.82 3.42 1.57
CA ILE A 73 11.62 2.18 0.81
C ILE A 73 12.09 1.02 1.66
N GLN A 74 11.17 0.12 1.98
CA GLN A 74 11.47 -1.13 2.66
C GLN A 74 11.66 -2.23 1.62
N ILE A 75 12.86 -2.82 1.59
CA ILE A 75 13.22 -3.85 0.60
C ILE A 75 13.05 -5.24 1.21
N PHE A 76 12.39 -6.14 0.48
CA PHE A 76 12.19 -7.55 0.80
C PHE A 76 12.89 -8.41 -0.25
N PRO A 77 14.15 -8.83 0.02
CA PRO A 77 14.93 -9.68 -0.87
C PRO A 77 14.57 -11.15 -0.77
N ASN A 78 15.29 -12.02 -1.49
CA ASN A 78 15.25 -13.49 -1.39
C ASN A 78 13.86 -14.11 -1.58
N GLY A 79 12.92 -13.42 -2.25
CA GLY A 79 11.56 -13.92 -2.43
C GLY A 79 10.74 -13.97 -1.15
N GLN A 80 11.05 -13.14 -0.15
CA GLN A 80 10.33 -13.12 1.14
C GLN A 80 8.83 -12.85 0.98
N LEU A 81 8.43 -12.11 -0.04
CA LEU A 81 7.02 -11.81 -0.33
C LEU A 81 6.45 -12.67 -1.48
N GLY A 82 7.23 -13.64 -1.96
CA GLY A 82 6.82 -14.57 -3.00
C GLY A 82 7.72 -14.52 -4.25
N SER A 83 7.33 -15.30 -5.24
CA SER A 83 7.97 -15.37 -6.56
C SER A 83 7.78 -14.07 -7.35
N GLU A 84 8.48 -13.95 -8.48
CA GLU A 84 8.36 -12.78 -9.38
C GLU A 84 6.91 -12.60 -9.87
N ASN A 85 6.19 -13.68 -10.19
CA ASN A 85 4.80 -13.61 -10.63
C ASN A 85 3.86 -13.19 -9.48
N GLU A 86 4.01 -13.79 -8.30
CA GLU A 86 3.23 -13.41 -7.12
C GLU A 86 3.45 -11.95 -6.73
N ASN A 87 4.69 -11.46 -6.81
CA ASN A 87 5.01 -10.05 -6.57
C ASN A 87 4.35 -9.13 -7.62
N MET A 88 4.25 -9.56 -8.88
CA MET A 88 3.52 -8.82 -9.91
C MET A 88 2.01 -8.75 -9.60
N GLU A 89 1.40 -9.84 -9.17
CA GLU A 89 0.00 -9.85 -8.77
C GLU A 89 -0.26 -8.95 -7.55
N GLN A 90 0.65 -8.97 -6.57
CA GLN A 90 0.59 -8.09 -5.41
C GLN A 90 0.76 -6.61 -5.79
N LEU A 91 1.64 -6.30 -6.76
CA LEU A 91 1.81 -4.96 -7.30
C LEU A 91 0.52 -4.47 -7.98
N MET A 92 -0.07 -5.29 -8.85
CA MET A 92 -1.32 -4.95 -9.55
C MET A 92 -2.51 -4.76 -8.61
N SER A 93 -2.53 -5.49 -7.50
CA SER A 93 -3.56 -5.34 -6.46
C SER A 93 -3.27 -4.23 -5.45
N GLY A 94 -2.10 -3.59 -5.53
CA GLY A 94 -1.70 -2.50 -4.63
C GLY A 94 -1.23 -2.96 -3.25
N VAL A 95 -0.95 -4.24 -3.06
CA VAL A 95 -0.42 -4.80 -1.79
C VAL A 95 1.03 -4.38 -1.58
N ILE A 96 1.84 -4.38 -2.64
CA ILE A 96 3.20 -3.83 -2.64
C ILE A 96 3.30 -2.63 -3.57
N SER A 97 4.30 -1.79 -3.34
CA SER A 97 4.46 -0.54 -4.07
C SER A 97 5.39 -0.68 -5.29
N MET A 98 6.35 -1.58 -5.23
CA MET A 98 7.36 -1.80 -6.26
C MET A 98 7.82 -3.25 -6.28
N THR A 99 8.20 -3.73 -7.44
CA THR A 99 8.89 -5.02 -7.58
C THR A 99 9.94 -4.95 -8.69
N LYS A 100 10.97 -5.77 -8.57
CA LYS A 100 11.91 -6.06 -9.65
C LYS A 100 11.40 -7.25 -10.44
N VAL A 101 11.23 -7.08 -11.72
CA VAL A 101 10.79 -8.15 -12.63
C VAL A 101 11.73 -8.27 -13.82
N SER A 102 11.88 -9.47 -14.36
CA SER A 102 12.62 -9.71 -15.60
C SER A 102 11.79 -9.29 -16.83
N ALA A 103 12.44 -8.92 -17.94
CA ALA A 103 11.72 -8.60 -19.16
C ALA A 103 10.85 -9.76 -19.68
N PRO A 104 11.30 -11.03 -19.66
CA PRO A 104 10.43 -12.17 -19.97
C PRO A 104 9.24 -12.30 -19.01
N GLY A 105 9.42 -11.98 -17.72
CA GLY A 105 8.33 -11.98 -16.74
C GLY A 105 7.26 -10.94 -17.07
N LEU A 106 7.66 -9.74 -17.52
CA LEU A 106 6.74 -8.69 -17.97
C LEU A 106 5.96 -9.09 -19.22
N ALA A 107 6.56 -9.85 -20.12
CA ALA A 107 5.91 -10.31 -21.35
C ALA A 107 4.68 -11.20 -21.07
N THR A 108 4.60 -11.85 -19.92
CA THR A 108 3.42 -12.61 -19.49
C THR A 108 2.20 -11.70 -19.25
N TYR A 109 2.44 -10.44 -18.89
CA TYR A 109 1.38 -9.46 -18.60
C TYR A 109 1.10 -8.52 -19.78
N ASN A 110 2.08 -8.30 -20.64
CA ASN A 110 1.93 -7.48 -21.84
C ASN A 110 2.89 -7.93 -22.94
N GLU A 111 2.32 -8.38 -24.05
CA GLU A 111 3.07 -8.94 -25.20
C GLU A 111 4.12 -7.98 -25.80
N SER A 112 3.94 -6.68 -25.65
CA SER A 112 4.91 -5.69 -26.15
C SER A 112 6.30 -5.87 -25.54
N TYR A 113 6.41 -6.45 -24.35
CA TYR A 113 7.69 -6.71 -23.70
C TYR A 113 8.48 -7.87 -24.33
N HIS A 114 7.90 -8.68 -25.22
CA HIS A 114 8.63 -9.65 -26.00
C HIS A 114 9.74 -9.01 -26.87
N ALA A 115 9.58 -7.74 -27.23
CA ALA A 115 10.59 -6.99 -27.97
C ALA A 115 11.97 -6.98 -27.28
N PHE A 116 12.02 -7.04 -25.94
CA PHE A 116 13.27 -7.09 -25.18
C PHE A 116 13.93 -8.48 -25.15
N GLY A 117 13.25 -9.50 -25.60
CA GLY A 117 13.75 -10.87 -25.71
C GLY A 117 14.17 -11.27 -27.13
N LEU A 118 14.05 -10.39 -28.12
CA LEU A 118 14.43 -10.67 -29.50
C LEU A 118 15.96 -10.67 -29.63
N PRO A 119 16.56 -11.66 -30.33
CA PRO A 119 17.97 -11.60 -30.73
C PRO A 119 18.14 -10.46 -31.75
N TYR A 120 19.19 -9.68 -31.59
CA TYR A 120 19.56 -8.64 -32.58
C TYR A 120 20.34 -9.24 -33.72
#